data_0339a769cc4365104f1e6169ac800130
#
_entry.id   0339a769cc4365104f1e6169ac800130
#
_cell.length_a   1.000
_cell.length_b   1.000
_cell.length_c   1.000
_cell.angle_alpha   90.00
_cell.angle_beta   90.00
_cell.angle_gamma   90.00
#
_symmetry.space_group_name_H-M   'P 1'
#
loop_
_entity.id
_entity.type
_entity.pdbx_description
1 polymer ?
#
loop_
_entity_poly.entity_id
_entity_poly.type
_entity_poly.pdbx_seq_one_letter_code
_entity_poly.pdbx_strand_id
1 'polypeptide(L)'
;MKFTDPHGTVLNKDEFIAGVENLFDMFDDVEFEDSEYSDYDGLAVETTYYSNGQVWTNIWSTFEGKGKYTGNEVSFPFHISYLWEGDKIIEEVQFFSTKVFDAENEAKNNQLK
;
A
#
# COMPACT_ATOMS: atom_id res chain seq x y z
N MET A 1 -3.26 0.24 -16.91
CA MET A 1 -3.02 -0.48 -15.65
C MET A 1 -4.14 -0.17 -14.66
N LYS A 2 -4.61 -1.16 -13.95
CA LYS A 2 -5.72 -1.05 -13.00
C LYS A 2 -5.16 -1.10 -11.57
N PHE A 3 -5.62 -0.20 -10.70
CA PHE A 3 -5.24 -0.15 -9.29
C PHE A 3 -6.50 -0.32 -8.44
N THR A 4 -6.50 -1.28 -7.54
CA THR A 4 -7.60 -1.50 -6.59
C THR A 4 -7.11 -1.17 -5.19
N ASP A 5 -7.76 -0.22 -4.53
CA ASP A 5 -7.40 0.21 -3.19
C ASP A 5 -7.95 -0.74 -2.10
N PRO A 6 -7.59 -0.56 -0.81
CA PRO A 6 -8.07 -1.45 0.25
C PRO A 6 -9.58 -1.46 0.47
N HIS A 7 -10.31 -0.48 -0.05
CA HIS A 7 -11.78 -0.44 -0.01
C HIS A 7 -12.43 -1.18 -1.18
N GLY A 8 -11.61 -1.69 -2.13
CA GLY A 8 -12.11 -2.31 -3.36
C GLY A 8 -12.43 -1.31 -4.46
N THR A 9 -12.09 -0.04 -4.28
CA THR A 9 -12.30 0.99 -5.29
C THR A 9 -11.23 0.89 -6.38
N VAL A 10 -11.66 0.88 -7.64
CA VAL A 10 -10.76 0.85 -8.79
C VAL A 10 -10.34 2.26 -9.17
N LEU A 11 -9.04 2.49 -9.20
CA LEU A 11 -8.43 3.78 -9.52
C LEU A 11 -7.73 3.72 -10.87
N ASN A 12 -7.73 4.83 -11.61
CA ASN A 12 -6.85 4.98 -12.75
C ASN A 12 -5.45 5.45 -12.29
N LYS A 13 -4.51 5.55 -13.22
CA LYS A 13 -3.12 5.92 -12.90
C LYS A 13 -3.02 7.29 -12.20
N ASP A 14 -3.76 8.30 -12.68
CA ASP A 14 -3.70 9.64 -12.11
C ASP A 14 -4.27 9.68 -10.70
N GLU A 15 -5.37 8.97 -10.46
CA GLU A 15 -5.96 8.83 -9.12
C GLU A 15 -5.02 8.10 -8.17
N PHE A 16 -4.35 7.04 -8.65
CA PHE A 16 -3.37 6.30 -7.86
C PHE A 16 -2.19 7.19 -7.46
N ILE A 17 -1.62 7.94 -8.41
CA ILE A 17 -0.51 8.86 -8.15
C ILE A 17 -0.93 9.94 -7.15
N ALA A 18 -2.12 10.51 -7.30
CA ALA A 18 -2.65 11.50 -6.36
C ALA A 18 -2.76 10.94 -4.94
N GLY A 19 -3.17 9.66 -4.80
CA GLY A 19 -3.24 8.99 -3.51
C GLY A 19 -1.86 8.80 -2.87
N VAL A 20 -0.85 8.45 -3.66
CA VAL A 20 0.54 8.30 -3.18
C VAL A 20 1.09 9.65 -2.74
N GLU A 21 0.85 10.72 -3.52
CA GLU A 21 1.28 12.07 -3.16
C GLU A 21 0.61 12.53 -1.85
N ASN A 22 -0.66 12.25 -1.67
CA ASN A 22 -1.39 12.57 -0.44
C ASN A 22 -0.81 11.80 0.76
N LEU A 23 -0.40 10.56 0.58
CA LEU A 23 0.25 9.76 1.62
C LEU A 23 1.54 10.43 2.09
N PHE A 24 2.41 10.85 1.17
CA PHE A 24 3.65 11.54 1.52
C PHE A 24 3.41 12.95 2.09
N ASP A 25 2.27 13.56 1.78
CA ASP A 25 1.85 14.82 2.42
C ASP A 25 1.41 14.61 3.87
N MET A 26 0.85 13.44 4.20
CA MET A 26 0.33 13.15 5.53
C MET A 26 1.34 12.55 6.51
N PHE A 27 2.43 11.95 6.02
CA PHE A 27 3.39 11.23 6.86
C PHE A 27 4.81 11.69 6.62
N ASP A 28 5.57 11.81 7.72
CA ASP A 28 7.02 11.99 7.70
C ASP A 28 7.70 10.66 8.00
N ASP A 29 8.98 10.58 7.63
CA ASP A 29 9.85 9.43 7.96
C ASP A 29 9.27 8.09 7.50
N VAL A 30 8.67 8.07 6.30
CA VAL A 30 8.07 6.87 5.74
C VAL A 30 9.16 5.85 5.41
N GLU A 31 9.02 4.66 5.97
CA GLU A 31 9.88 3.51 5.69
C GLU A 31 9.03 2.28 5.41
N PHE A 32 9.53 1.44 4.52
CA PHE A 32 8.94 0.13 4.26
C PHE A 32 9.93 -0.92 4.73
N GLU A 33 9.55 -1.65 5.78
CA GLU A 33 10.41 -2.65 6.37
C GLU A 33 9.96 -4.06 6.02
N ASP A 34 10.86 -5.01 6.25
CA ASP A 34 10.59 -6.41 6.03
C ASP A 34 9.42 -6.86 6.90
N SER A 35 8.57 -7.72 6.32
CA SER A 35 7.45 -8.28 7.06
C SER A 35 7.97 -9.18 8.20
N GLU A 36 7.42 -9.00 9.41
CA GLU A 36 7.67 -9.89 10.54
C GLU A 36 7.15 -11.31 10.29
N TYR A 37 6.32 -11.49 9.25
CA TYR A 37 5.82 -12.80 8.83
C TYR A 37 6.76 -13.50 7.85
N SER A 38 7.89 -12.88 7.48
CA SER A 38 8.89 -13.46 6.60
C SER A 38 9.95 -14.19 7.43
N ASP A 39 10.22 -15.44 7.08
CA ASP A 39 11.33 -16.23 7.66
C ASP A 39 12.67 -15.91 6.96
N TYR A 40 12.66 -14.98 6.00
CA TYR A 40 13.82 -14.59 5.20
C TYR A 40 14.22 -13.16 5.51
N ASP A 41 15.53 -12.90 5.45
CA ASP A 41 16.06 -11.54 5.48
C ASP A 41 15.61 -10.84 4.21
N GLY A 42 14.74 -9.84 4.35
CA GLY A 42 14.26 -9.05 3.24
C GLY A 42 12.75 -9.11 3.05
N LEU A 43 12.30 -8.48 1.99
CA LEU A 43 10.90 -8.42 1.62
C LEU A 43 10.37 -9.81 1.32
N ALA A 44 9.23 -10.18 1.91
CA ALA A 44 8.55 -11.43 1.57
C ALA A 44 7.86 -11.25 0.21
N VAL A 45 8.42 -11.89 -0.82
CA VAL A 45 7.89 -11.84 -2.19
C VAL A 45 7.65 -13.25 -2.68
N GLU A 46 6.46 -13.50 -3.21
CA GLU A 46 6.09 -14.78 -3.78
C GLU A 46 5.39 -14.58 -5.12
N THR A 47 5.77 -15.37 -6.12
CA THR A 47 5.09 -15.39 -7.42
C THR A 47 4.40 -16.73 -7.60
N THR A 48 3.10 -16.68 -7.88
CA THR A 48 2.28 -17.89 -8.08
C THR A 48 1.79 -17.97 -9.51
N TYR A 49 1.97 -19.15 -10.11
CA TYR A 49 1.49 -19.48 -11.45
C TYR A 49 0.24 -20.33 -11.31
N TYR A 50 -0.92 -19.74 -11.62
CA TYR A 50 -2.22 -20.40 -11.47
C TYR A 50 -2.54 -21.28 -12.68
N SER A 51 -3.35 -22.33 -12.47
CA SER A 51 -3.76 -23.26 -13.52
C SER A 51 -4.59 -22.61 -14.64
N ASN A 52 -5.20 -21.45 -14.38
CA ASN A 52 -5.94 -20.68 -15.40
C ASN A 52 -5.02 -19.80 -16.27
N GLY A 53 -3.70 -19.91 -16.09
CA GLY A 53 -2.72 -19.12 -16.83
C GLY A 53 -2.38 -17.76 -16.22
N GLN A 54 -3.05 -17.35 -15.17
CA GLN A 54 -2.71 -16.09 -14.48
C GLN A 54 -1.42 -16.23 -13.68
N VAL A 55 -0.65 -15.15 -13.63
CA VAL A 55 0.57 -15.06 -12.83
C VAL A 55 0.45 -13.85 -11.90
N TRP A 56 0.53 -14.11 -10.60
CA TRP A 56 0.44 -13.08 -9.57
C TRP A 56 1.70 -13.05 -8.73
N THR A 57 2.22 -11.84 -8.47
CA THR A 57 3.28 -11.62 -7.49
C THR A 57 2.68 -10.96 -6.27
N ASN A 58 2.97 -11.50 -5.10
CA ASN A 58 2.51 -10.99 -3.82
C ASN A 58 3.69 -10.47 -3.01
N ILE A 59 3.52 -9.30 -2.40
CA ILE A 59 4.53 -8.67 -1.55
C ILE A 59 3.91 -8.41 -0.17
N TRP A 60 4.61 -8.82 0.88
CA TRP A 60 4.27 -8.51 2.27
C TRP A 60 5.36 -7.62 2.86
N SER A 61 4.96 -6.52 3.47
CA SER A 61 5.89 -5.55 4.06
C SER A 61 5.24 -4.85 5.23
N THR A 62 5.99 -4.03 5.94
CA THR A 62 5.48 -3.20 7.02
C THR A 62 5.72 -1.74 6.68
N PHE A 63 4.66 -0.94 6.78
CA PHE A 63 4.73 0.52 6.63
C PHE A 63 5.03 1.13 7.99
N GLU A 64 5.99 2.05 8.05
CA GLU A 64 6.29 2.85 9.22
C GLU A 64 6.34 4.32 8.84
N GLY A 65 5.88 5.18 9.73
CA GLY A 65 5.90 6.62 9.51
C GLY A 65 5.42 7.39 10.72
N LYS A 66 5.41 8.71 10.59
CA LYS A 66 4.90 9.62 11.60
C LYS A 66 3.87 10.55 10.98
N GLY A 67 2.66 10.55 11.53
CA GLY A 67 1.59 11.43 11.06
C GLY A 67 1.94 12.90 11.29
N LYS A 68 1.88 13.71 10.24
CA LYS A 68 2.14 15.15 10.33
C LYS A 68 1.09 15.89 11.16
N TYR A 69 -0.14 15.42 11.10
CA TYR A 69 -1.29 16.10 11.71
C TYR A 69 -1.66 15.55 13.08
N THR A 70 -1.48 14.25 13.32
CA THR A 70 -1.71 13.62 14.63
C THR A 70 -0.46 13.63 15.52
N GLY A 71 0.74 13.63 14.92
CA GLY A 71 2.01 13.44 15.61
C GLY A 71 2.27 12.00 16.05
N ASN A 72 1.41 11.06 15.65
CA ASN A 72 1.52 9.66 16.04
C ASN A 72 2.53 8.91 15.18
N GLU A 73 3.37 8.10 15.84
CA GLU A 73 4.17 7.10 15.14
C GLU A 73 3.26 5.91 14.82
N VAL A 74 3.32 5.45 13.58
CA VAL A 74 2.46 4.37 13.09
C VAL A 74 3.29 3.27 12.47
N SER A 75 2.79 2.03 12.60
CA SER A 75 3.36 0.85 11.99
C SER A 75 2.24 -0.14 11.71
N PHE A 76 2.15 -0.64 10.49
CA PHE A 76 1.16 -1.66 10.14
C PHE A 76 1.64 -2.53 8.99
N PRO A 77 1.23 -3.81 8.96
CA PRO A 77 1.54 -4.69 7.84
C PRO A 77 0.66 -4.36 6.64
N PHE A 78 1.21 -4.54 5.45
CA PHE A 78 0.43 -4.44 4.22
C PHE A 78 0.83 -5.55 3.23
N HIS A 79 -0.09 -5.82 2.32
CA HIS A 79 0.06 -6.80 1.27
C HIS A 79 -0.38 -6.19 -0.05
N ILE A 80 0.44 -6.35 -1.07
CA ILE A 80 0.13 -5.90 -2.43
C ILE A 80 0.26 -7.08 -3.37
N SER A 81 -0.75 -7.24 -4.26
CA SER A 81 -0.76 -8.25 -5.30
C SER A 81 -0.66 -7.59 -6.66
N TYR A 82 0.20 -8.14 -7.52
CA TYR A 82 0.40 -7.66 -8.89
C TYR A 82 0.06 -8.77 -9.87
N LEU A 83 -0.79 -8.45 -10.85
CA LEU A 83 -1.12 -9.35 -11.95
C LEU A 83 -0.23 -9.05 -13.15
N TRP A 84 0.38 -10.08 -13.68
CA TRP A 84 1.23 -10.00 -14.86
C TRP A 84 0.49 -10.40 -16.13
N GLU A 85 0.84 -9.73 -17.23
CA GLU A 85 0.53 -10.14 -18.58
C GLU A 85 1.84 -10.13 -19.38
N GLY A 86 2.38 -11.30 -19.66
CA GLY A 86 3.71 -11.42 -20.22
C GLY A 86 4.77 -10.86 -19.25
N ASP A 87 5.50 -9.86 -19.69
CA ASP A 87 6.55 -9.18 -18.91
C ASP A 87 6.09 -7.88 -18.27
N LYS A 88 4.78 -7.58 -18.30
CA LYS A 88 4.20 -6.34 -17.78
C LYS A 88 3.23 -6.59 -16.65
N ILE A 89 3.26 -5.71 -15.65
CA ILE A 89 2.25 -5.67 -14.59
C ILE A 89 1.07 -4.86 -15.11
N ILE A 90 -0.12 -5.46 -15.10
CA ILE A 90 -1.35 -4.84 -15.61
C ILE A 90 -2.34 -4.48 -14.51
N GLU A 91 -2.18 -5.00 -13.30
CA GLU A 91 -3.07 -4.74 -12.17
C GLU A 91 -2.30 -4.75 -10.86
N GLU A 92 -2.64 -3.83 -9.95
CA GLU A 92 -2.18 -3.81 -8.57
C GLU A 92 -3.39 -3.84 -7.66
N VAL A 93 -3.37 -4.70 -6.65
CA VAL A 93 -4.42 -4.79 -5.63
C VAL A 93 -3.76 -4.61 -4.27
N GLN A 94 -4.28 -3.66 -3.47
CA GLN A 94 -3.73 -3.31 -2.17
C GLN A 94 -4.60 -3.86 -1.04
N PHE A 95 -3.95 -4.45 -0.03
CA PHE A 95 -4.61 -4.99 1.16
C PHE A 95 -3.92 -4.46 2.41
N PHE A 96 -4.57 -3.56 3.12
CA PHE A 96 -4.12 -3.08 4.44
C PHE A 96 -5.27 -2.36 5.13
N SER A 97 -5.13 -2.18 6.46
CA SER A 97 -6.11 -1.38 7.21
C SER A 97 -5.94 0.10 6.89
N THR A 98 -7.03 0.78 6.55
CA THR A 98 -7.01 2.23 6.27
C THR A 98 -7.16 3.09 7.51
N LYS A 99 -7.30 2.48 8.70
CA LYS A 99 -7.59 3.18 9.95
C LYS A 99 -6.61 4.31 10.24
N VAL A 100 -5.31 4.07 10.02
CA VAL A 100 -4.25 5.06 10.24
C VAL A 100 -4.39 6.23 9.26
N PHE A 101 -4.66 5.94 8.00
CA PHE A 101 -4.85 6.98 6.97
C PHE A 101 -6.10 7.81 7.22
N ASP A 102 -7.19 7.16 7.62
CA ASP A 102 -8.44 7.85 7.93
C ASP A 102 -8.28 8.81 9.09
N ALA A 103 -7.54 8.41 10.13
CA ALA A 103 -7.25 9.27 11.28
C ALA A 103 -6.41 10.49 10.89
N GLU A 104 -5.39 10.32 10.03
CA GLU A 104 -4.58 11.43 9.54
C GLU A 104 -5.38 12.38 8.64
N ASN A 105 -6.21 11.85 7.75
CA ASN A 105 -7.09 12.67 6.91
C ASN A 105 -8.06 13.51 7.76
N GLU A 106 -8.65 12.91 8.78
CA GLU A 106 -9.54 13.63 9.69
C GLU A 106 -8.81 14.75 10.43
N ALA A 107 -7.62 14.47 10.96
CA ALA A 107 -6.79 15.45 11.65
C ALA A 107 -6.38 16.58 10.70
N LYS A 108 -5.97 16.26 9.47
CA LYS A 108 -5.65 17.24 8.43
C LYS A 108 -6.83 18.18 8.15
N ASN A 109 -8.01 17.61 7.93
CA ASN A 109 -9.22 18.37 7.62
C ASN A 109 -9.62 19.27 8.78
N ASN A 110 -9.47 18.83 10.02
CA ASN A 110 -9.79 19.62 11.22
C ASN A 110 -8.82 20.79 11.41
N GLN A 111 -7.56 20.64 11.07
CA GLN A 111 -6.55 21.71 11.18
C GLN A 111 -6.67 22.75 10.07
N LEU A 112 -7.25 22.40 8.93
CA LEU A 112 -7.44 23.30 7.81
C LEU A 112 -8.73 24.15 7.90
N LYS A 113 -9.54 23.91 8.90
CA LYS A 113 -10.81 24.67 9.10
C LYS A 113 -10.58 25.99 9.82
#